data_62807e49b321c4609a7f3a9d71ee1b87
#
_entry.id   62807e49b321c4609a7f3a9d71ee1b87
#
_cell.length_a   1.000
_cell.length_b   1.000
_cell.length_c   1.000
_cell.angle_alpha   90.00
_cell.angle_beta   90.00
_cell.angle_gamma   90.00
#
_symmetry.space_group_name_H-M   'P 1'
#
loop_
_entity.id
_entity.type
_entity.pdbx_description
1 polymer ?
#
loop_
_entity_poly.entity_id
_entity_poly.type
_entity_poly.pdbx_seq_one_letter_code
_entity_poly.pdbx_strand_id
1 'polypeptide(L)'
;MRSTDLFLTLLNHKSRNLDELKWPGEGTFEVILGAILVQNTNWKNVEKALDNLKKAGKDSLQGICTLENSELATLIKPSGFYNTKAKRLKTLCLAIKNEFESFENFKENVSREWLISVKGVGAETCDAILAYACGKPYMVVDAYALRIMAYFDYTFESYEEAAEWFSSLDYDEIYKILDSSKFDEVEILKLYHALILEFCKENFKGKILSQNGQKILSSIKN
;
A
#
# COMPACT_ATOMS: atom_id res chain seq x y z
N MET A 1 6.19 -21.71 -9.83
CA MET A 1 5.29 -20.54 -10.09
C MET A 1 6.14 -19.28 -10.14
N ARG A 2 5.99 -18.46 -11.19
CA ARG A 2 6.64 -17.14 -11.31
C ARG A 2 5.68 -16.06 -10.80
N SER A 3 6.20 -14.93 -10.35
CA SER A 3 5.39 -13.76 -9.97
C SER A 3 4.50 -13.28 -11.13
N THR A 4 5.03 -13.26 -12.35
CA THR A 4 4.30 -12.92 -13.58
C THR A 4 3.06 -13.81 -13.79
N ASP A 5 3.16 -15.11 -13.54
CA ASP A 5 2.03 -16.04 -13.71
C ASP A 5 0.89 -15.70 -12.74
N LEU A 6 1.24 -15.34 -11.50
CA LEU A 6 0.27 -14.89 -10.50
C LEU A 6 -0.37 -13.56 -10.93
N PHE A 7 0.45 -12.56 -11.32
CA PHE A 7 -0.04 -11.26 -11.81
C PHE A 7 -1.04 -11.43 -12.95
N LEU A 8 -0.67 -12.16 -14.01
CA LEU A 8 -1.51 -12.36 -15.19
C LEU A 8 -2.79 -13.13 -14.87
N THR A 9 -2.72 -14.10 -13.97
CA THR A 9 -3.90 -14.82 -13.51
C THR A 9 -4.87 -13.89 -12.79
N LEU A 10 -4.39 -13.08 -11.85
CA LEU A 10 -5.24 -12.13 -11.14
C LEU A 10 -5.82 -11.07 -12.09
N LEU A 11 -5.02 -10.57 -13.03
CA LEU A 11 -5.45 -9.61 -14.05
C LEU A 11 -6.59 -10.17 -14.92
N ASN A 12 -6.51 -11.44 -15.33
CA ASN A 12 -7.52 -12.09 -16.15
C ASN A 12 -8.83 -12.38 -15.39
N HIS A 13 -8.76 -12.47 -14.08
CA HIS A 13 -9.91 -12.80 -13.22
C HIS A 13 -10.44 -11.63 -12.38
N LYS A 14 -9.93 -10.40 -12.62
CA LYS A 14 -10.42 -9.20 -11.93
C LYS A 14 -11.90 -8.96 -12.20
N SER A 15 -12.62 -8.50 -11.19
CA SER A 15 -14.05 -8.16 -11.29
C SER A 15 -14.30 -6.70 -11.62
N ARG A 16 -13.35 -5.80 -11.29
CA ARG A 16 -13.47 -4.36 -11.50
C ARG A 16 -12.65 -3.85 -12.68
N ASN A 17 -13.00 -2.67 -13.17
CA ASN A 17 -12.19 -1.96 -14.15
C ASN A 17 -10.87 -1.51 -13.53
N LEU A 18 -9.80 -1.43 -14.33
CA LEU A 18 -8.47 -1.05 -13.85
C LEU A 18 -8.46 0.35 -13.21
N ASP A 19 -9.25 1.29 -13.72
CA ASP A 19 -9.35 2.64 -13.17
C ASP A 19 -9.98 2.70 -11.76
N GLU A 20 -10.70 1.66 -11.36
CA GLU A 20 -11.30 1.53 -10.02
C GLU A 20 -10.33 0.91 -9.00
N LEU A 21 -9.19 0.39 -9.48
CA LEU A 21 -8.17 -0.28 -8.67
C LEU A 21 -7.06 0.68 -8.25
N LYS A 22 -7.41 1.91 -7.85
CA LYS A 22 -6.45 2.92 -7.41
C LYS A 22 -6.50 3.13 -5.90
N TRP A 23 -5.36 3.49 -5.34
CA TRP A 23 -5.31 3.91 -3.94
C TRP A 23 -5.95 5.30 -3.81
N PRO A 24 -6.89 5.51 -2.86
CA PRO A 24 -7.48 6.81 -2.65
C PRO A 24 -6.43 7.89 -2.32
N GLY A 25 -6.51 9.04 -2.99
CA GLY A 25 -5.56 10.13 -2.79
C GLY A 25 -4.15 9.87 -3.34
N GLU A 26 -4.00 8.93 -4.28
CA GLU A 26 -2.72 8.65 -4.91
C GLU A 26 -2.01 9.91 -5.41
N GLY A 27 -0.70 9.99 -5.19
CA GLY A 27 0.14 11.15 -5.51
C GLY A 27 0.02 12.33 -4.55
N THR A 28 -0.83 12.24 -3.53
CA THR A 28 -1.07 13.32 -2.55
C THR A 28 -0.56 12.96 -1.15
N PHE A 29 -0.52 13.96 -0.28
CA PHE A 29 -0.16 13.78 1.14
C PHE A 29 -1.13 12.85 1.89
N GLU A 30 -2.36 12.67 1.40
CA GLU A 30 -3.36 11.76 1.99
C GLU A 30 -2.85 10.32 2.06
N VAL A 31 -2.02 9.89 1.09
CA VAL A 31 -1.40 8.56 1.12
C VAL A 31 -0.52 8.37 2.37
N ILE A 32 0.26 9.38 2.76
CA ILE A 32 1.09 9.32 3.98
C ILE A 32 0.21 9.12 5.22
N LEU A 33 -0.88 9.87 5.31
CA LEU A 33 -1.86 9.72 6.38
C LEU A 33 -2.46 8.30 6.37
N GLY A 34 -2.96 7.87 5.20
CA GLY A 34 -3.58 6.56 5.01
C GLY A 34 -2.67 5.39 5.37
N ALA A 35 -1.40 5.43 4.93
CA ALA A 35 -0.42 4.37 5.17
C ALA A 35 -0.11 4.16 6.67
N ILE A 36 -0.09 5.22 7.46
CA ILE A 36 0.05 5.10 8.92
C ILE A 36 -1.29 4.69 9.57
N LEU A 37 -2.40 5.24 9.09
CA LEU A 37 -3.71 5.00 9.71
C LEU A 37 -4.26 3.61 9.42
N VAL A 38 -3.88 2.96 8.32
CA VAL A 38 -4.37 1.62 7.96
C VAL A 38 -3.72 0.49 8.77
N GLN A 39 -2.60 0.75 9.45
CA GLN A 39 -1.91 -0.26 10.26
C GLN A 39 -2.87 -0.95 11.26
N ASN A 40 -3.07 -2.27 11.10
CA ASN A 40 -3.94 -3.08 11.97
C ASN A 40 -5.40 -2.57 12.08
N THR A 41 -5.96 -1.99 11.01
CA THR A 41 -7.38 -1.63 10.94
C THR A 41 -7.92 -1.79 9.52
N ASN A 42 -9.25 -1.63 9.36
CA ASN A 42 -9.88 -1.65 8.04
C ASN A 42 -9.98 -0.23 7.45
N TRP A 43 -10.06 -0.17 6.12
CA TRP A 43 -10.08 1.09 5.38
C TRP A 43 -11.25 2.02 5.75
N LYS A 44 -12.43 1.48 6.06
CA LYS A 44 -13.59 2.29 6.50
C LYS A 44 -13.31 3.12 7.75
N ASN A 45 -12.43 2.62 8.63
CA ASN A 45 -12.02 3.36 9.82
C ASN A 45 -10.97 4.43 9.47
N VAL A 46 -10.12 4.15 8.47
CA VAL A 46 -9.16 5.14 7.94
C VAL A 46 -9.92 6.31 7.31
N GLU A 47 -10.90 6.04 6.44
CA GLU A 47 -11.75 7.08 5.83
C GLU A 47 -12.36 8.02 6.86
N LYS A 48 -12.93 7.47 7.96
CA LYS A 48 -13.49 8.30 9.03
C LYS A 48 -12.44 9.19 9.71
N ALA A 49 -11.21 8.68 9.87
CA ALA A 49 -10.12 9.44 10.47
C ALA A 49 -9.62 10.54 9.51
N LEU A 50 -9.48 10.24 8.22
CA LEU A 50 -9.16 11.21 7.17
C LEU A 50 -10.22 12.32 7.08
N ASP A 51 -11.50 11.95 7.10
CA ASP A 51 -12.61 12.91 7.12
C ASP A 51 -12.54 13.87 8.32
N ASN A 52 -12.19 13.35 9.50
CA ASN A 52 -12.04 14.20 10.69
C ASN A 52 -10.88 15.19 10.54
N LEU A 53 -9.73 14.73 10.01
CA LEU A 53 -8.58 15.59 9.73
C LEU A 53 -8.95 16.68 8.71
N LYS A 54 -9.63 16.30 7.62
CA LYS A 54 -10.09 17.22 6.58
C LYS A 54 -11.07 18.25 7.11
N LYS A 55 -12.07 17.85 7.89
CA LYS A 55 -13.04 18.77 8.53
C LYS A 55 -12.37 19.75 9.51
N ALA A 56 -11.27 19.32 10.14
CA ALA A 56 -10.48 20.19 11.02
C ALA A 56 -9.46 21.06 10.26
N GLY A 57 -9.33 20.94 8.92
CA GLY A 57 -8.30 21.62 8.12
C GLY A 57 -6.88 21.19 8.48
N LYS A 58 -6.69 19.93 8.87
CA LYS A 58 -5.42 19.36 9.38
C LYS A 58 -4.88 18.20 8.53
N ASP A 59 -5.39 18.05 7.32
CA ASP A 59 -5.04 16.97 6.37
C ASP A 59 -3.80 17.29 5.50
N SER A 60 -2.93 18.18 5.96
CA SER A 60 -1.67 18.56 5.30
C SER A 60 -0.46 18.36 6.21
N LEU A 61 0.74 18.34 5.61
CA LEU A 61 2.00 18.23 6.34
C LEU A 61 2.09 19.30 7.45
N GLN A 62 1.83 20.56 7.10
CA GLN A 62 1.83 21.65 8.07
C GLN A 62 0.72 21.49 9.11
N GLY A 63 -0.48 21.06 8.69
CA GLY A 63 -1.62 20.82 9.58
C GLY A 63 -1.27 19.80 10.68
N ILE A 64 -0.69 18.67 10.31
CA ILE A 64 -0.25 17.63 11.27
C ILE A 64 0.87 18.15 12.18
N CYS A 65 1.86 18.86 11.61
CA CYS A 65 2.98 19.39 12.39
C CYS A 65 2.57 20.40 13.48
N THR A 66 1.43 21.07 13.34
CA THR A 66 0.95 22.06 14.31
C THR A 66 0.10 21.50 15.45
N LEU A 67 -0.46 20.27 15.27
CA LEU A 67 -1.30 19.65 16.29
C LEU A 67 -0.48 19.13 17.48
N GLU A 68 -1.04 19.20 18.66
CA GLU A 68 -0.56 18.40 19.79
C GLU A 68 -0.91 16.92 19.62
N ASN A 69 -0.11 16.02 20.20
CA ASN A 69 -0.34 14.58 20.06
C ASN A 69 -1.75 14.15 20.55
N SER A 70 -2.27 14.78 21.60
CA SER A 70 -3.61 14.50 22.15
C SER A 70 -4.73 14.94 21.20
N GLU A 71 -4.56 16.09 20.53
CA GLU A 71 -5.51 16.60 19.54
C GLU A 71 -5.53 15.69 18.30
N LEU A 72 -4.33 15.37 17.77
CA LEU A 72 -4.21 14.45 16.65
C LEU A 72 -4.82 13.09 16.99
N ALA A 73 -4.53 12.53 18.16
CA ALA A 73 -5.10 11.26 18.63
C ALA A 73 -6.63 11.28 18.67
N THR A 74 -7.23 12.41 19.07
CA THR A 74 -8.68 12.59 19.08
C THR A 74 -9.27 12.55 17.67
N LEU A 75 -8.68 13.25 16.72
CA LEU A 75 -9.13 13.30 15.33
C LEU A 75 -9.06 11.92 14.65
N ILE A 76 -7.97 11.19 14.88
CA ILE A 76 -7.75 9.88 14.26
C ILE A 76 -8.28 8.69 15.07
N LYS A 77 -9.06 8.93 16.13
CA LYS A 77 -9.60 7.89 17.02
C LYS A 77 -10.29 6.73 16.28
N PRO A 78 -11.04 6.95 15.19
CA PRO A 78 -11.67 5.86 14.45
C PRO A 78 -10.68 4.81 13.91
N SER A 79 -9.43 5.17 13.63
CA SER A 79 -8.42 4.25 13.09
C SER A 79 -7.90 3.20 14.07
N GLY A 80 -8.25 3.26 15.36
CA GLY A 80 -7.71 2.40 16.43
C GLY A 80 -6.22 2.67 16.71
N PHE A 81 -5.74 2.21 17.85
CA PHE A 81 -4.34 2.46 18.29
C PHE A 81 -3.92 3.94 18.18
N TYR A 82 -4.87 4.83 18.26
CA TYR A 82 -4.78 6.23 17.87
C TYR A 82 -3.67 7.00 18.61
N ASN A 83 -3.36 6.71 19.87
CA ASN A 83 -2.25 7.34 20.57
C ASN A 83 -0.89 6.98 19.95
N THR A 84 -0.71 5.70 19.57
CA THR A 84 0.52 5.24 18.89
C THR A 84 0.61 5.80 17.49
N LYS A 85 -0.50 5.78 16.74
CA LYS A 85 -0.56 6.31 15.37
C LYS A 85 -0.35 7.81 15.33
N ALA A 86 -0.90 8.57 16.28
CA ALA A 86 -0.66 10.00 16.40
C ALA A 86 0.83 10.32 16.58
N LYS A 87 1.51 9.59 17.48
CA LYS A 87 2.96 9.73 17.67
C LYS A 87 3.74 9.40 16.39
N ARG A 88 3.42 8.27 15.72
CA ARG A 88 4.09 7.85 14.47
C ARG A 88 3.89 8.90 13.37
N LEU A 89 2.66 9.32 13.17
CA LEU A 89 2.31 10.31 12.15
C LEU A 89 3.00 11.65 12.40
N LYS A 90 2.97 12.14 13.64
CA LYS A 90 3.67 13.36 14.05
C LYS A 90 5.18 13.24 13.83
N THR A 91 5.77 12.13 14.24
CA THR A 91 7.22 11.88 14.04
C THR A 91 7.59 11.90 12.56
N LEU A 92 6.82 11.21 11.71
CA LEU A 92 7.06 11.18 10.27
C LEU A 92 6.90 12.58 9.65
N CYS A 93 5.81 13.29 9.96
CA CYS A 93 5.57 14.62 9.42
C CYS A 93 6.63 15.64 9.85
N LEU A 94 7.07 15.60 11.10
CA LEU A 94 8.17 16.46 11.56
C LEU A 94 9.50 16.13 10.87
N ALA A 95 9.80 14.83 10.67
CA ALA A 95 10.98 14.42 9.94
C ALA A 95 10.95 14.91 8.48
N ILE A 96 9.80 14.74 7.78
CA ILE A 96 9.61 15.25 6.42
C ILE A 96 9.81 16.77 6.38
N LYS A 97 9.20 17.51 7.30
CA LYS A 97 9.31 18.96 7.34
C LYS A 97 10.74 19.44 7.58
N ASN A 98 11.47 18.75 8.46
CA ASN A 98 12.83 19.14 8.81
C ASN A 98 13.84 18.84 7.70
N GLU A 99 13.69 17.74 6.98
CA GLU A 99 14.63 17.29 5.95
C GLU A 99 14.29 17.83 4.56
N PHE A 100 13.00 17.86 4.23
CA PHE A 100 12.54 18.19 2.86
C PHE A 100 11.74 19.49 2.78
N GLU A 101 11.38 20.12 3.91
CA GLU A 101 10.61 21.37 4.01
C GLU A 101 9.16 21.25 3.50
N SER A 102 8.90 20.52 2.41
CA SER A 102 7.59 20.34 1.77
C SER A 102 7.33 18.88 1.40
N PHE A 103 6.06 18.57 1.11
CA PHE A 103 5.67 17.26 0.59
C PHE A 103 6.18 17.04 -0.83
N GLU A 104 6.22 18.06 -1.66
CA GLU A 104 6.72 18.00 -3.03
C GLU A 104 8.20 17.64 -3.07
N ASN A 105 9.03 18.33 -2.29
CA ASN A 105 10.44 17.99 -2.16
C ASN A 105 10.66 16.59 -1.61
N PHE A 106 9.83 16.16 -0.65
CA PHE A 106 9.85 14.81 -0.13
C PHE A 106 9.56 13.78 -1.24
N LYS A 107 8.51 13.96 -2.03
CA LYS A 107 8.16 13.05 -3.14
C LYS A 107 9.33 12.81 -4.09
N GLU A 108 10.02 13.88 -4.46
CA GLU A 108 11.12 13.82 -5.41
C GLU A 108 12.36 13.16 -4.82
N ASN A 109 12.73 13.54 -3.59
CA ASN A 109 14.06 13.28 -3.05
C ASN A 109 14.14 12.17 -1.98
N VAL A 110 13.00 11.66 -1.48
CA VAL A 110 13.03 10.63 -0.43
C VAL A 110 13.66 9.34 -0.92
N SER A 111 14.58 8.77 -0.13
CA SER A 111 15.07 7.39 -0.31
C SER A 111 14.34 6.41 0.59
N ARG A 112 14.38 5.13 0.22
CA ARG A 112 13.81 4.04 1.03
C ARG A 112 14.51 3.93 2.38
N GLU A 113 15.84 4.05 2.38
CA GLU A 113 16.69 3.97 3.57
C GLU A 113 16.33 5.08 4.57
N TRP A 114 16.16 6.32 4.07
CA TRP A 114 15.74 7.42 4.92
C TRP A 114 14.35 7.15 5.54
N LEU A 115 13.39 6.75 4.71
CA LEU A 115 12.02 6.57 5.17
C LEU A 115 11.88 5.43 6.19
N ILE A 116 12.59 4.31 6.00
CA ILE A 116 12.65 3.20 6.98
C ILE A 116 13.35 3.63 8.29
N SER A 117 14.30 4.56 8.24
CA SER A 117 14.97 5.05 9.45
C SER A 117 14.03 5.83 10.38
N VAL A 118 12.90 6.31 9.86
CA VAL A 118 11.92 7.05 10.66
C VAL A 118 11.14 6.11 11.57
N LYS A 119 11.23 6.35 12.88
CA LYS A 119 10.57 5.51 13.89
C LYS A 119 9.07 5.39 13.66
N GLY A 120 8.60 4.17 13.47
CA GLY A 120 7.18 3.85 13.26
C GLY A 120 6.79 3.61 11.81
N VAL A 121 7.75 3.74 10.89
CA VAL A 121 7.63 3.33 9.49
C VAL A 121 8.33 1.97 9.34
N GLY A 122 7.56 0.93 9.05
CA GLY A 122 8.08 -0.39 8.67
C GLY A 122 8.19 -0.51 7.15
N ALA A 123 8.80 -1.60 6.66
CA ALA A 123 9.04 -1.83 5.23
C ALA A 123 7.76 -1.73 4.38
N GLU A 124 6.67 -2.40 4.78
CA GLU A 124 5.37 -2.32 4.09
C GLU A 124 4.84 -0.87 4.01
N THR A 125 4.89 -0.12 5.12
CA THR A 125 4.44 1.28 5.15
C THR A 125 5.34 2.18 4.31
N CYS A 126 6.65 1.93 4.34
CA CYS A 126 7.63 2.62 3.52
C CYS A 126 7.34 2.44 2.03
N ASP A 127 7.21 1.20 1.58
CA ASP A 127 7.01 0.88 0.19
C ASP A 127 5.63 1.36 -0.31
N ALA A 128 4.60 1.34 0.55
CA ALA A 128 3.31 1.95 0.24
C ALA A 128 3.40 3.48 0.03
N ILE A 129 4.15 4.18 0.88
CA ILE A 129 4.38 5.63 0.71
C ILE A 129 5.17 5.90 -0.58
N LEU A 130 6.25 5.14 -0.84
CA LEU A 130 7.07 5.33 -2.03
C LEU A 130 6.30 5.05 -3.32
N ALA A 131 5.53 3.97 -3.36
CA ALA A 131 4.73 3.62 -4.53
C ALA A 131 3.58 4.62 -4.76
N TYR A 132 2.74 4.84 -3.76
CA TYR A 132 1.48 5.55 -3.94
C TYR A 132 1.55 7.05 -3.69
N ALA A 133 2.44 7.55 -2.83
CA ALA A 133 2.63 8.99 -2.65
C ALA A 133 3.70 9.55 -3.57
N CYS A 134 4.79 8.80 -3.79
CA CYS A 134 5.96 9.31 -4.49
C CYS A 134 6.08 8.80 -5.95
N GLY A 135 5.26 7.84 -6.38
CA GLY A 135 5.32 7.28 -7.74
C GLY A 135 6.64 6.59 -8.04
N LYS A 136 7.20 5.87 -7.06
CA LYS A 136 8.45 5.12 -7.21
C LYS A 136 8.18 3.61 -7.35
N PRO A 137 9.02 2.85 -8.06
CA PRO A 137 8.76 1.45 -8.39
C PRO A 137 9.04 0.51 -7.21
N TYR A 138 8.15 0.54 -6.22
CA TYR A 138 8.19 -0.36 -5.07
C TYR A 138 6.94 -1.23 -5.01
N MET A 139 7.13 -2.54 -4.85
CA MET A 139 6.04 -3.49 -4.65
C MET A 139 5.63 -3.53 -3.18
N VAL A 140 4.36 -3.31 -2.92
CA VAL A 140 3.80 -3.43 -1.57
C VAL A 140 3.41 -4.88 -1.31
N VAL A 141 4.04 -5.49 -0.32
CA VAL A 141 3.73 -6.86 0.11
C VAL A 141 3.05 -6.80 1.48
N ASP A 142 1.75 -6.92 1.46
CA ASP A 142 0.93 -6.89 2.67
C ASP A 142 0.49 -8.31 3.12
N ALA A 143 -0.30 -8.37 4.18
CA ALA A 143 -0.84 -9.63 4.67
C ALA A 143 -1.73 -10.37 3.65
N TYR A 144 -2.29 -9.70 2.64
CA TYR A 144 -3.07 -10.34 1.58
C TYR A 144 -2.16 -11.02 0.57
N ALA A 145 -1.06 -10.39 0.19
CA ALA A 145 -0.04 -11.01 -0.67
C ALA A 145 0.50 -12.29 -0.04
N LEU A 146 0.92 -12.22 1.22
CA LEU A 146 1.42 -13.38 1.95
C LEU A 146 0.35 -14.48 2.12
N ARG A 147 -0.94 -14.12 2.20
CA ARG A 147 -2.04 -15.07 2.29
C ARG A 147 -2.22 -15.87 1.01
N ILE A 148 -2.05 -15.26 -0.17
CA ILE A 148 -2.06 -15.99 -1.45
C ILE A 148 -0.88 -16.96 -1.49
N MET A 149 0.32 -16.52 -1.10
CA MET A 149 1.51 -17.36 -1.13
C MET A 149 1.41 -18.55 -0.17
N ALA A 150 0.79 -18.36 0.99
CA ALA A 150 0.52 -19.45 1.93
C ALA A 150 -0.42 -20.54 1.36
N TYR A 151 -1.28 -20.22 0.40
CA TYR A 151 -2.08 -21.22 -0.32
C TYR A 151 -1.22 -22.16 -1.16
N PHE A 152 -0.08 -21.71 -1.64
CA PHE A 152 0.89 -22.49 -2.40
C PHE A 152 1.99 -23.11 -1.52
N ASP A 153 1.80 -23.12 -0.20
CA ASP A 153 2.81 -23.53 0.78
C ASP A 153 4.14 -22.75 0.67
N TYR A 154 4.06 -21.50 0.17
CA TYR A 154 5.21 -20.63 0.01
C TYR A 154 5.34 -19.71 1.23
N THR A 155 6.54 -19.67 1.81
CA THR A 155 6.89 -18.78 2.93
C THR A 155 8.15 -18.00 2.58
N PHE A 156 8.25 -16.76 3.05
CA PHE A 156 9.43 -15.91 2.90
C PHE A 156 10.08 -15.69 4.26
N GLU A 157 11.40 -15.61 4.28
CA GLU A 157 12.16 -15.37 5.51
C GLU A 157 12.09 -13.90 5.95
N SER A 158 11.88 -12.98 4.99
CA SER A 158 11.80 -11.55 5.23
C SER A 158 10.81 -10.85 4.32
N TYR A 159 10.46 -9.61 4.67
CA TYR A 159 9.69 -8.73 3.80
C TYR A 159 10.43 -8.45 2.48
N GLU A 160 11.74 -8.23 2.55
CA GLU A 160 12.59 -7.93 1.41
C GLU A 160 12.61 -9.07 0.40
N GLU A 161 12.74 -10.31 0.86
CA GLU A 161 12.64 -11.50 -0.01
C GLU A 161 11.29 -11.59 -0.70
N ALA A 162 10.22 -11.33 0.03
CA ALA A 162 8.88 -11.33 -0.54
C ALA A 162 8.72 -10.20 -1.58
N ALA A 163 9.18 -8.98 -1.28
CA ALA A 163 9.12 -7.85 -2.19
C ALA A 163 9.92 -8.10 -3.46
N GLU A 164 11.11 -8.70 -3.36
CA GLU A 164 11.93 -9.11 -4.50
C GLU A 164 11.19 -10.15 -5.36
N TRP A 165 10.62 -11.17 -4.75
CA TRP A 165 9.85 -12.19 -5.48
C TRP A 165 8.66 -11.58 -6.22
N PHE A 166 7.85 -10.75 -5.55
CA PHE A 166 6.69 -10.11 -6.19
C PHE A 166 7.08 -9.12 -7.27
N SER A 167 8.22 -8.42 -7.15
CA SER A 167 8.74 -7.48 -8.15
C SER A 167 9.40 -8.15 -9.35
N SER A 168 9.72 -9.46 -9.27
CA SER A 168 10.36 -10.19 -10.36
C SER A 168 9.36 -10.51 -11.49
N LEU A 169 9.00 -9.48 -12.25
CA LEU A 169 8.01 -9.54 -13.33
C LEU A 169 8.67 -9.58 -14.70
N ASP A 170 8.09 -10.37 -15.61
CA ASP A 170 8.42 -10.34 -17.03
C ASP A 170 7.57 -9.27 -17.73
N TYR A 171 8.11 -8.07 -17.86
CA TYR A 171 7.42 -6.93 -18.46
C TYR A 171 7.11 -7.13 -19.93
N ASP A 172 7.97 -7.87 -20.69
CA ASP A 172 7.70 -8.19 -22.09
C ASP A 172 6.45 -9.06 -22.25
N GLU A 173 6.23 -9.97 -21.31
CA GLU A 173 5.02 -10.79 -21.28
C GLU A 173 3.78 -9.98 -20.89
N ILE A 174 3.92 -9.10 -19.91
CA ILE A 174 2.84 -8.22 -19.41
C ILE A 174 2.39 -7.24 -20.51
N TYR A 175 3.32 -6.63 -21.23
CA TYR A 175 3.02 -5.66 -22.30
C TYR A 175 2.40 -6.27 -23.57
N LYS A 176 2.32 -7.60 -23.68
CA LYS A 176 1.44 -8.24 -24.68
C LYS A 176 -0.04 -8.08 -24.37
N ILE A 177 -0.39 -7.74 -23.11
CA ILE A 177 -1.78 -7.63 -22.62
C ILE A 177 -2.09 -6.19 -22.22
N LEU A 178 -1.15 -5.48 -21.56
CA LEU A 178 -1.31 -4.11 -21.12
C LEU A 178 -0.60 -3.13 -22.05
N ASP A 179 -1.22 -1.98 -22.27
CA ASP A 179 -0.66 -0.89 -23.06
C ASP A 179 0.50 -0.20 -22.30
N SER A 180 1.73 -0.39 -22.77
CA SER A 180 2.95 0.17 -22.16
C SER A 180 2.99 1.71 -22.14
N SER A 181 2.16 2.39 -22.94
CA SER A 181 2.01 3.85 -22.87
C SER A 181 1.21 4.34 -21.66
N LYS A 182 0.43 3.44 -21.03
CA LYS A 182 -0.42 3.73 -19.87
C LYS A 182 0.05 3.07 -18.59
N PHE A 183 0.79 1.98 -18.70
CA PHE A 183 1.26 1.17 -17.60
C PHE A 183 2.77 1.06 -17.64
N ASP A 184 3.48 1.97 -16.97
CA ASP A 184 4.89 1.82 -16.71
C ASP A 184 5.12 0.83 -15.54
N GLU A 185 6.38 0.65 -15.14
CA GLU A 185 6.76 -0.25 -14.05
C GLU A 185 6.01 0.09 -12.74
N VAL A 186 5.91 1.38 -12.41
CA VAL A 186 5.24 1.85 -11.19
C VAL A 186 3.75 1.48 -11.21
N GLU A 187 3.08 1.75 -12.33
CA GLU A 187 1.66 1.44 -12.51
C GLU A 187 1.39 -0.07 -12.46
N ILE A 188 2.29 -0.89 -13.02
CA ILE A 188 2.17 -2.35 -12.97
C ILE A 188 2.31 -2.87 -11.54
N LEU A 189 3.28 -2.40 -10.76
CA LEU A 189 3.46 -2.81 -9.37
C LEU A 189 2.29 -2.39 -8.48
N LYS A 190 1.77 -1.16 -8.66
CA LYS A 190 0.56 -0.69 -7.98
C LYS A 190 -0.67 -1.51 -8.36
N LEU A 191 -0.84 -1.80 -9.64
CA LEU A 191 -1.92 -2.64 -10.14
C LEU A 191 -1.83 -4.05 -9.54
N TYR A 192 -0.62 -4.63 -9.46
CA TYR A 192 -0.44 -5.94 -8.87
C TYR A 192 -0.91 -6.00 -7.42
N HIS A 193 -0.49 -5.04 -6.61
CA HIS A 193 -0.97 -4.92 -5.23
C HIS A 193 -2.49 -4.78 -5.16
N ALA A 194 -3.09 -3.95 -6.02
CA ALA A 194 -4.53 -3.75 -6.05
C ALA A 194 -5.30 -5.03 -6.46
N LEU A 195 -4.79 -5.79 -7.43
CA LEU A 195 -5.35 -7.08 -7.84
C LEU A 195 -5.30 -8.12 -6.71
N ILE A 196 -4.20 -8.17 -5.96
CA ILE A 196 -4.06 -9.01 -4.77
C ILE A 196 -5.13 -8.66 -3.72
N LEU A 197 -5.31 -7.37 -3.45
CA LEU A 197 -6.32 -6.88 -2.51
C LEU A 197 -7.74 -7.24 -2.96
N GLU A 198 -8.08 -7.01 -4.24
CA GLU A 198 -9.37 -7.34 -4.80
C GLU A 198 -9.65 -8.84 -4.69
N PHE A 199 -8.75 -9.66 -5.22
CA PHE A 199 -8.88 -11.12 -5.17
C PHE A 199 -9.09 -11.62 -3.74
N CYS A 200 -8.29 -11.13 -2.79
CA CYS A 200 -8.39 -11.58 -1.40
C CYS A 200 -9.68 -11.15 -0.72
N LYS A 201 -10.14 -9.91 -0.97
CA LYS A 201 -11.42 -9.43 -0.41
C LYS A 201 -12.62 -10.23 -0.94
N GLU A 202 -12.57 -10.68 -2.19
CA GLU A 202 -13.66 -11.45 -2.82
C GLU A 202 -13.61 -12.94 -2.48
N ASN A 203 -12.42 -13.50 -2.38
CA ASN A 203 -12.25 -14.94 -2.33
C ASN A 203 -11.83 -15.50 -0.97
N PHE A 204 -11.39 -14.68 -0.01
CA PHE A 204 -11.05 -15.14 1.33
C PHE A 204 -12.06 -14.69 2.39
N LYS A 205 -12.49 -15.64 3.24
CA LYS A 205 -13.18 -15.36 4.49
C LYS A 205 -12.27 -15.77 5.65
N GLY A 206 -11.61 -14.80 6.25
CA GLY A 206 -10.51 -15.07 7.17
C GLY A 206 -9.34 -15.76 6.46
N LYS A 207 -9.01 -16.98 6.86
CA LYS A 207 -7.98 -17.81 6.21
C LYS A 207 -8.55 -18.83 5.18
N ILE A 208 -9.87 -18.90 5.04
CA ILE A 208 -10.53 -19.89 4.19
C ILE A 208 -10.70 -19.30 2.79
N LEU A 209 -10.11 -19.96 1.79
CA LEU A 209 -10.26 -19.63 0.38
C LEU A 209 -11.54 -20.25 -0.18
N SER A 210 -12.31 -19.48 -0.93
CA SER A 210 -13.53 -19.94 -1.61
C SER A 210 -13.22 -20.95 -2.71
N GLN A 211 -14.20 -21.77 -3.09
CA GLN A 211 -14.07 -22.68 -4.23
C GLN A 211 -13.69 -21.97 -5.53
N ASN A 212 -14.25 -20.77 -5.76
CA ASN A 212 -13.90 -19.94 -6.90
C ASN A 212 -12.43 -19.50 -6.84
N GLY A 213 -11.97 -19.00 -5.69
CA GLY A 213 -10.58 -18.62 -5.50
C GLY A 213 -9.61 -19.80 -5.68
N GLN A 214 -9.97 -21.00 -5.19
CA GLN A 214 -9.18 -22.21 -5.43
C GLN A 214 -9.07 -22.54 -6.93
N LYS A 215 -10.20 -22.46 -7.66
CA LYS A 215 -10.23 -22.70 -9.10
C LYS A 215 -9.33 -21.71 -9.85
N ILE A 216 -9.36 -20.41 -9.47
CA ILE A 216 -8.53 -19.37 -10.07
C ILE A 216 -7.03 -19.66 -9.79
N LEU A 217 -6.65 -19.84 -8.53
CA LEU A 217 -5.25 -20.05 -8.19
C LEU A 217 -4.68 -21.38 -8.73
N SER A 218 -5.50 -22.44 -8.79
CA SER A 218 -5.07 -23.73 -9.37
C SER A 218 -4.89 -23.68 -10.89
N SER A 219 -5.36 -22.65 -11.58
CA SER A 219 -5.09 -22.46 -13.01
C SER A 219 -3.68 -21.94 -13.31
N ILE A 220 -2.95 -21.47 -12.29
CA ILE A 220 -1.54 -21.09 -12.42
C ILE A 220 -0.73 -22.37 -12.66
N LYS A 221 -0.09 -22.44 -13.82
CA LYS A 221 0.77 -23.59 -14.16
C LYS A 221 2.02 -23.58 -13.26
N ASN A 222 2.28 -24.72 -12.63
CA ASN A 222 3.54 -24.98 -11.93
C ASN A 222 4.70 -25.14 -12.91
#